data_a968bbf557ee760b5c9d9fd00c2aae63
#
_entry.id   a968bbf557ee760b5c9d9fd00c2aae63
#
_cell.length_a   1.000
_cell.length_b   1.000
_cell.length_c   1.000
_cell.angle_alpha   90.00
_cell.angle_beta   90.00
_cell.angle_gamma   90.00
#
_symmetry.space_group_name_H-M   'P 1'
#
loop_
_entity.id
_entity.type
_entity.pdbx_description
1 polymer ?
#
loop_
_entity_poly.entity_id
_entity_poly.type
_entity_poly.pdbx_seq_one_letter_code
_entity_poly.pdbx_strand_id
1 'polypeptide(L)'
;MFRLAQDGYKYNGITQEVTELITDLSTGKPADVAIIGAGPAGISAAVNGKARNLTAIVIDHRHPVAKVDTYPEVTNYLGFPRVTGAELAAHFSKHFAHTGYTFHKEKALRIMPDESSFIITTDQGLYRSITVILAFGVTQTKLLRREEQFLGRGVSYCVTCDGALYRDKDVVVVGYIPEGEEEANALAGLARSVTYLALYPNVEALDPSVTLVRATPLAIEGDSRARALKTDEGTINADGIFIVRSAIPVSTLIDNLEMEGEYIKIDCNMSTNIPGVFAAGDCTGPPFQIAKAVGQGQVAALSAARYVHKIKTQQLSQ
;
A
#
# COMPACT_ATOMS: atom_id res chain seq x y z
N MET A 1 -0.53 -6.01 -17.01
CA MET A 1 -1.48 -5.48 -18.01
C MET A 1 -0.79 -5.20 -19.36
N PHE A 2 0.32 -4.49 -19.44
CA PHE A 2 0.99 -4.17 -20.72
C PHE A 2 1.50 -5.40 -21.51
N ARG A 3 1.96 -6.47 -20.86
CA ARG A 3 2.32 -7.72 -21.55
C ARG A 3 1.11 -8.49 -22.08
N LEU A 4 -0.07 -8.36 -21.45
CA LEU A 4 -1.32 -8.99 -21.89
C LEU A 4 -1.95 -8.30 -23.12
N ALA A 5 -1.63 -7.04 -23.38
CA ALA A 5 -2.09 -6.32 -24.56
C ALA A 5 -1.33 -6.76 -25.82
N GLN A 6 -0.12 -7.31 -25.73
CA GLN A 6 0.62 -7.89 -26.87
C GLN A 6 0.10 -9.27 -27.28
N ASP A 7 -0.55 -10.01 -26.38
CA ASP A 7 -1.07 -11.37 -26.62
C ASP A 7 -2.53 -11.42 -27.12
N GLY A 8 -3.10 -10.31 -27.60
CA GLY A 8 -4.39 -10.30 -28.29
C GLY A 8 -5.63 -10.49 -27.44
N TYR A 9 -5.54 -10.46 -26.11
CA TYR A 9 -6.71 -10.47 -25.22
C TYR A 9 -7.39 -9.10 -25.21
N LYS A 10 -8.45 -8.95 -26.00
CA LYS A 10 -9.35 -7.79 -25.93
C LYS A 10 -10.17 -7.86 -24.63
N TYR A 11 -9.79 -7.07 -23.63
CA TYR A 11 -10.66 -6.78 -22.48
C TYR A 11 -11.77 -5.83 -22.96
N ASN A 12 -12.94 -6.39 -23.30
CA ASN A 12 -14.17 -5.60 -23.58
C ASN A 12 -14.76 -5.12 -22.24
N GLY A 13 -14.12 -4.16 -21.56
CA GLY A 13 -14.60 -3.65 -20.27
C GLY A 13 -13.72 -2.56 -19.64
N ILE A 14 -12.68 -2.12 -20.34
CA ILE A 14 -11.95 -0.92 -19.91
C ILE A 14 -12.82 0.28 -20.24
N THR A 15 -13.32 0.97 -19.22
CA THR A 15 -14.08 2.21 -19.41
C THR A 15 -13.20 3.27 -20.07
N GLN A 16 -13.80 4.21 -20.79
CA GLN A 16 -13.08 5.31 -21.45
C GLN A 16 -12.23 6.09 -20.44
N GLU A 17 -12.71 6.24 -19.20
CA GLU A 17 -11.99 6.86 -18.07
C GLU A 17 -10.68 6.15 -17.73
N VAL A 18 -10.64 4.81 -17.71
CA VAL A 18 -9.42 4.05 -17.45
C VAL A 18 -8.44 4.19 -18.63
N THR A 19 -8.93 4.26 -19.84
CA THR A 19 -8.11 4.48 -21.03
C THR A 19 -7.51 5.90 -21.02
N GLU A 20 -8.28 6.92 -20.65
CA GLU A 20 -7.83 8.30 -20.50
C GLU A 20 -6.80 8.42 -19.37
N LEU A 21 -7.03 7.78 -18.22
CA LEU A 21 -6.10 7.75 -17.09
C LEU A 21 -4.76 7.09 -17.47
N ILE A 22 -4.79 5.98 -18.21
CA ILE A 22 -3.58 5.31 -18.72
C ILE A 22 -2.86 6.20 -19.74
N THR A 23 -3.60 6.93 -20.57
CA THR A 23 -3.04 7.84 -21.57
C THR A 23 -2.38 9.06 -20.90
N ASP A 24 -3.00 9.63 -19.87
CA ASP A 24 -2.45 10.76 -19.10
C ASP A 24 -1.17 10.34 -18.35
N LEU A 25 -1.13 9.13 -17.81
CA LEU A 25 0.07 8.53 -17.19
C LEU A 25 1.22 8.33 -18.21
N SER A 26 0.90 8.01 -19.47
CA SER A 26 1.92 7.78 -20.50
C SER A 26 2.59 9.07 -20.96
N THR A 27 1.94 10.22 -20.78
CA THR A 27 2.41 11.55 -21.21
C THR A 27 3.09 12.34 -20.08
N GLY A 28 2.81 12.00 -18.81
CA GLY A 28 3.37 12.68 -17.65
C GLY A 28 4.81 12.25 -17.34
N LYS A 29 5.68 13.21 -17.01
CA LYS A 29 7.04 12.92 -16.54
C LYS A 29 6.97 12.23 -15.16
N PRO A 30 7.60 11.04 -14.96
CA PRO A 30 7.60 10.37 -13.68
C PRO A 30 8.25 11.25 -12.60
N ALA A 31 7.74 11.18 -11.37
CA ALA A 31 8.43 11.74 -10.22
C ALA A 31 9.78 11.03 -10.01
N ASP A 32 10.72 11.69 -9.35
CA ASP A 32 12.00 11.07 -9.05
C ASP A 32 11.85 9.94 -8.02
N VAL A 33 10.94 10.12 -7.05
CA VAL A 33 10.72 9.14 -5.99
C VAL A 33 9.25 9.10 -5.55
N ALA A 34 8.72 7.90 -5.39
CA ALA A 34 7.49 7.65 -4.64
C ALA A 34 7.86 7.13 -3.25
N ILE A 35 7.38 7.76 -2.20
CA ILE A 35 7.59 7.40 -0.81
C ILE A 35 6.29 6.79 -0.28
N ILE A 36 6.32 5.51 0.04
CA ILE A 36 5.16 4.75 0.51
C ILE A 36 5.24 4.63 2.03
N GLY A 37 4.42 5.42 2.70
CA GLY A 37 4.41 5.59 4.15
C GLY A 37 4.96 6.95 4.59
N ALA A 38 4.19 7.68 5.40
CA ALA A 38 4.52 8.98 5.94
C ALA A 38 4.86 8.93 7.45
N GLY A 39 5.40 7.82 7.92
CA GLY A 39 6.02 7.69 9.24
C GLY A 39 7.38 8.39 9.32
N PRO A 40 8.11 8.27 10.46
CA PRO A 40 9.41 8.92 10.62
C PRO A 40 10.42 8.64 9.51
N ALA A 41 10.45 7.40 8.98
CA ALA A 41 11.32 7.05 7.86
C ALA A 41 10.92 7.77 6.57
N GLY A 42 9.63 7.76 6.22
CA GLY A 42 9.14 8.42 5.00
C GLY A 42 9.28 9.94 5.06
N ILE A 43 8.98 10.57 6.20
CA ILE A 43 9.20 12.01 6.39
C ILE A 43 10.69 12.36 6.28
N SER A 44 11.56 11.57 6.89
CA SER A 44 13.01 11.76 6.75
C SER A 44 13.46 11.61 5.28
N ALA A 45 12.92 10.62 4.57
CA ALA A 45 13.20 10.44 3.15
C ALA A 45 12.72 11.65 2.32
N ALA A 46 11.52 12.18 2.59
CA ALA A 46 10.98 13.36 1.90
C ALA A 46 11.86 14.59 2.12
N VAL A 47 12.23 14.89 3.37
CA VAL A 47 13.09 16.03 3.73
C VAL A 47 14.46 15.93 3.04
N ASN A 48 15.09 14.78 3.09
CA ASN A 48 16.41 14.56 2.49
C ASN A 48 16.35 14.48 0.96
N GLY A 49 15.26 13.97 0.38
CA GLY A 49 14.98 14.01 -1.04
C GLY A 49 14.85 15.45 -1.55
N LYS A 50 14.13 16.30 -0.82
CA LYS A 50 14.03 17.74 -1.13
C LYS A 50 15.39 18.44 -1.13
N ALA A 51 16.24 18.15 -0.13
CA ALA A 51 17.59 18.67 -0.06
C ALA A 51 18.49 18.24 -1.23
N ARG A 52 18.08 17.21 -1.98
CA ARG A 52 18.73 16.72 -3.20
C ARG A 52 18.00 17.12 -4.49
N ASN A 53 17.04 18.03 -4.40
CA ASN A 53 16.23 18.53 -5.52
C ASN A 53 15.45 17.42 -6.24
N LEU A 54 15.08 16.32 -5.55
CA LEU A 54 14.19 15.32 -6.11
C LEU A 54 12.76 15.86 -6.17
N THR A 55 12.01 15.44 -7.17
CA THR A 55 10.54 15.52 -7.15
C THR A 55 10.01 14.29 -6.44
N ALA A 56 9.04 14.45 -5.54
CA ALA A 56 8.53 13.33 -4.76
C ALA A 56 7.00 13.31 -4.67
N ILE A 57 6.48 12.09 -4.61
CA ILE A 57 5.09 11.76 -4.26
C ILE A 57 5.14 11.04 -2.93
N VAL A 58 4.35 11.48 -1.94
CA VAL A 58 4.29 10.85 -0.61
C VAL A 58 2.89 10.31 -0.39
N ILE A 59 2.78 9.00 -0.18
CA ILE A 59 1.51 8.27 -0.11
C ILE A 59 1.42 7.56 1.23
N ASP A 60 0.37 7.79 1.99
CA ASP A 60 -0.01 7.02 3.18
C ASP A 60 -1.52 7.11 3.40
N HIS A 61 -2.15 6.04 3.85
CA HIS A 61 -3.59 6.03 4.17
C HIS A 61 -3.94 6.78 5.46
N ARG A 62 -2.95 7.01 6.34
CA ARG A 62 -3.06 7.81 7.56
C ARG A 62 -2.42 9.17 7.39
N HIS A 63 -2.75 10.12 8.26
CA HIS A 63 -2.05 11.40 8.31
C HIS A 63 -0.55 11.20 8.68
N PRO A 64 0.33 12.11 8.27
CA PRO A 64 1.75 11.98 8.55
C PRO A 64 2.06 11.77 10.02
N VAL A 65 2.98 10.83 10.32
CA VAL A 65 3.46 10.45 11.66
C VAL A 65 2.39 10.01 12.67
N ALA A 66 1.22 9.60 12.20
CA ALA A 66 0.09 9.18 13.04
C ALA A 66 0.44 8.22 14.18
N LYS A 67 1.38 7.28 13.95
CA LYS A 67 1.83 6.35 14.99
C LYS A 67 2.66 7.03 16.09
N VAL A 68 3.47 8.02 15.75
CA VAL A 68 4.29 8.75 16.73
C VAL A 68 3.41 9.57 17.65
N ASP A 69 2.35 10.18 17.12
CA ASP A 69 1.37 10.96 17.85
C ASP A 69 0.75 10.20 19.04
N THR A 70 0.63 8.88 18.93
CA THR A 70 0.04 8.02 19.98
C THR A 70 0.96 7.73 21.18
N TYR A 71 2.25 8.08 21.10
CA TYR A 71 3.18 7.79 22.20
C TYR A 71 3.00 8.81 23.33
N PRO A 72 2.82 8.36 24.57
CA PRO A 72 2.64 9.31 25.69
C PRO A 72 3.91 10.12 25.95
N GLU A 73 5.07 9.51 25.79
CA GLU A 73 6.36 10.15 26.01
C GLU A 73 7.47 9.49 25.18
N VAL A 74 8.42 10.31 24.72
CA VAL A 74 9.64 9.89 24.01
C VAL A 74 10.83 10.53 24.73
N THR A 75 11.74 9.72 25.26
CA THR A 75 12.92 10.16 26.04
C THR A 75 14.25 9.83 25.38
N ASN A 76 14.23 9.11 24.26
CA ASN A 76 15.43 8.58 23.60
C ASN A 76 15.61 9.09 22.16
N TYR A 77 14.99 10.22 21.84
CA TYR A 77 15.20 10.88 20.55
C TYR A 77 16.17 12.06 20.71
N LEU A 78 17.37 11.94 20.09
CA LEU A 78 18.42 12.93 20.23
C LEU A 78 17.94 14.35 19.85
N GLY A 79 18.22 15.33 20.72
CA GLY A 79 17.77 16.69 20.61
C GLY A 79 16.50 17.00 21.43
N PHE A 80 15.80 15.96 21.89
CA PHE A 80 14.61 16.06 22.74
C PHE A 80 14.78 15.15 23.96
N PRO A 81 15.32 15.66 25.07
CA PRO A 81 15.57 14.86 26.28
C PRO A 81 14.27 14.31 26.88
N ARG A 82 13.15 15.00 26.65
CA ARG A 82 11.79 14.58 27.00
C ARG A 82 10.80 15.34 26.12
N VAL A 83 9.94 14.61 25.42
CA VAL A 83 8.93 15.18 24.52
C VAL A 83 7.73 14.22 24.44
N THR A 84 6.51 14.73 24.32
CA THR A 84 5.36 13.88 23.99
C THR A 84 5.40 13.44 22.53
N GLY A 85 4.76 12.30 22.22
CA GLY A 85 4.62 11.84 20.84
C GLY A 85 3.93 12.88 19.96
N ALA A 86 2.89 13.54 20.47
CA ALA A 86 2.15 14.60 19.78
C ALA A 86 3.05 15.81 19.43
N GLU A 87 3.86 16.28 20.35
CA GLU A 87 4.80 17.39 20.10
C GLU A 87 5.85 16.98 19.06
N LEU A 88 6.42 15.78 19.18
CA LEU A 88 7.41 15.28 18.20
C LEU A 88 6.79 15.10 16.83
N ALA A 89 5.56 14.57 16.74
CA ALA A 89 4.82 14.43 15.50
C ALA A 89 4.52 15.79 14.86
N ALA A 90 4.18 16.81 15.65
CA ALA A 90 3.99 18.18 15.16
C ALA A 90 5.28 18.77 14.57
N HIS A 91 6.45 18.53 15.20
CA HIS A 91 7.74 18.95 14.64
C HIS A 91 8.04 18.25 13.30
N PHE A 92 7.80 16.96 13.19
CA PHE A 92 8.00 16.22 11.95
C PHE A 92 7.06 16.69 10.84
N SER A 93 5.78 16.86 11.15
CA SER A 93 4.77 17.35 10.21
C SER A 93 5.09 18.76 9.71
N LYS A 94 5.53 19.66 10.60
CA LYS A 94 5.99 20.99 10.22
C LYS A 94 7.21 20.94 9.31
N HIS A 95 8.18 20.06 9.57
CA HIS A 95 9.36 19.90 8.73
C HIS A 95 8.98 19.34 7.35
N PHE A 96 8.07 18.35 7.29
CA PHE A 96 7.55 17.84 6.04
C PHE A 96 6.86 18.92 5.21
N ALA A 97 6.01 19.75 5.83
CA ALA A 97 5.32 20.85 5.14
C ALA A 97 6.29 21.83 4.46
N HIS A 98 7.50 22.06 5.00
CA HIS A 98 8.53 22.89 4.39
C HIS A 98 9.14 22.29 3.12
N THR A 99 8.95 20.99 2.85
CA THR A 99 9.40 20.38 1.59
C THR A 99 8.59 20.88 0.39
N GLY A 100 7.34 21.29 0.61
CA GLY A 100 6.36 21.62 -0.43
C GLY A 100 5.91 20.42 -1.25
N TYR A 101 6.19 19.19 -0.80
CA TYR A 101 5.69 17.98 -1.46
C TYR A 101 4.21 17.77 -1.16
N THR A 102 3.48 17.29 -2.15
CA THR A 102 2.09 16.88 -1.97
C THR A 102 2.02 15.56 -1.19
N PHE A 103 1.17 15.55 -0.17
CA PHE A 103 0.81 14.34 0.56
C PHE A 103 -0.50 13.80 -0.02
N HIS A 104 -0.48 12.52 -0.42
CA HIS A 104 -1.65 11.80 -0.90
C HIS A 104 -2.13 10.87 0.21
N LYS A 105 -3.32 11.20 0.77
CA LYS A 105 -3.96 10.33 1.76
C LYS A 105 -4.66 9.19 1.05
N GLU A 106 -3.87 8.22 0.64
CA GLU A 106 -4.29 7.09 -0.19
C GLU A 106 -3.58 5.81 0.26
N LYS A 107 -4.16 4.67 -0.06
CA LYS A 107 -3.59 3.37 0.22
C LYS A 107 -2.89 2.83 -1.03
N ALA A 108 -1.57 2.66 -0.97
CA ALA A 108 -0.84 1.98 -2.04
C ALA A 108 -1.24 0.50 -2.09
N LEU A 109 -1.64 0.03 -3.27
CA LEU A 109 -2.17 -1.31 -3.50
C LEU A 109 -1.20 -2.20 -4.27
N ARG A 110 -0.52 -1.63 -5.25
CA ARG A 110 0.43 -2.35 -6.10
C ARG A 110 1.53 -1.44 -6.62
N ILE A 111 2.72 -1.98 -6.75
CA ILE A 111 3.88 -1.34 -7.38
C ILE A 111 4.39 -2.28 -8.46
N MET A 112 4.44 -1.79 -9.69
CA MET A 112 4.85 -2.58 -10.86
C MET A 112 6.01 -1.91 -11.57
N PRO A 113 7.08 -2.65 -11.91
CA PRO A 113 8.13 -2.13 -12.80
C PRO A 113 7.56 -1.76 -14.17
N ASP A 114 8.01 -0.63 -14.72
CA ASP A 114 7.64 -0.12 -16.03
C ASP A 114 8.86 0.51 -16.69
N GLU A 115 9.54 -0.24 -17.56
CA GLU A 115 10.80 0.14 -18.22
C GLU A 115 11.86 0.67 -17.23
N SER A 116 12.05 2.00 -17.16
CA SER A 116 12.99 2.67 -16.26
C SER A 116 12.30 3.37 -15.08
N SER A 117 11.05 3.03 -14.80
CA SER A 117 10.20 3.63 -13.78
C SER A 117 9.34 2.57 -13.07
N PHE A 118 8.50 3.02 -12.16
CA PHE A 118 7.50 2.20 -11.46
C PHE A 118 6.12 2.85 -11.61
N ILE A 119 5.10 2.03 -11.79
CA ILE A 119 3.69 2.41 -11.67
C ILE A 119 3.22 2.03 -10.27
N ILE A 120 2.69 2.98 -9.54
CA ILE A 120 2.12 2.81 -8.21
C ILE A 120 0.60 2.96 -8.33
N THR A 121 -0.13 1.89 -8.05
CA THR A 121 -1.58 1.91 -7.98
C THR A 121 -2.02 2.16 -6.54
N THR A 122 -2.95 3.08 -6.34
CA THR A 122 -3.60 3.33 -5.06
C THR A 122 -5.10 3.03 -5.15
N ASP A 123 -5.81 3.16 -4.05
CA ASP A 123 -7.28 3.10 -4.00
C ASP A 123 -7.96 4.31 -4.69
N GLN A 124 -7.21 5.37 -5.02
CA GLN A 124 -7.76 6.59 -5.61
C GLN A 124 -7.13 6.97 -6.95
N GLY A 125 -5.99 6.36 -7.34
CA GLY A 125 -5.32 6.75 -8.58
C GLY A 125 -4.09 5.93 -8.93
N LEU A 126 -3.38 6.43 -9.92
CA LEU A 126 -2.15 5.86 -10.45
C LEU A 126 -1.05 6.92 -10.47
N TYR A 127 0.17 6.51 -10.09
CA TYR A 127 1.33 7.39 -10.07
C TYR A 127 2.51 6.72 -10.77
N ARG A 128 3.46 7.53 -11.28
CA ARG A 128 4.73 7.04 -11.83
C ARG A 128 5.91 7.67 -11.13
N SER A 129 6.94 6.88 -10.87
CA SER A 129 8.20 7.36 -10.30
C SER A 129 9.40 6.56 -10.80
N ILE A 130 10.59 7.18 -10.84
CA ILE A 130 11.84 6.52 -11.21
C ILE A 130 12.30 5.56 -10.10
N THR A 131 12.04 5.90 -8.84
CA THR A 131 12.41 5.10 -7.67
C THR A 131 11.27 5.02 -6.67
N VAL A 132 11.31 4.00 -5.81
CA VAL A 132 10.35 3.82 -4.72
C VAL A 132 11.09 3.65 -3.40
N ILE A 133 10.61 4.32 -2.33
CA ILE A 133 11.05 4.10 -0.96
C ILE A 133 9.89 3.53 -0.16
N LEU A 134 10.02 2.28 0.29
CA LEU A 134 9.06 1.59 1.14
C LEU A 134 9.31 1.97 2.60
N ALA A 135 8.39 2.71 3.22
CA ALA A 135 8.54 3.28 4.56
C ALA A 135 7.25 3.13 5.42
N PHE A 136 6.45 2.11 5.14
CA PHE A 136 5.11 1.92 5.72
C PHE A 136 5.10 1.32 7.14
N GLY A 137 6.26 1.08 7.74
CA GLY A 137 6.38 0.55 9.10
C GLY A 137 6.17 -0.97 9.18
N VAL A 138 5.81 -1.48 10.36
CA VAL A 138 5.49 -2.90 10.55
C VAL A 138 4.03 -3.13 10.20
N THR A 139 3.80 -4.03 9.28
CA THR A 139 2.47 -4.53 8.93
C THR A 139 2.36 -5.98 9.42
N GLN A 140 2.02 -6.17 10.69
CA GLN A 140 1.67 -7.50 11.19
C GLN A 140 0.28 -7.87 10.64
N THR A 141 0.26 -8.47 9.47
CA THR A 141 -0.97 -8.93 8.85
C THR A 141 -0.92 -10.44 8.79
N LYS A 142 -1.59 -11.10 9.73
CA LYS A 142 -1.77 -12.55 9.65
C LYS A 142 -2.70 -12.84 8.48
N LEU A 143 -2.15 -13.46 7.44
CA LEU A 143 -2.92 -13.88 6.28
C LEU A 143 -3.81 -15.08 6.60
N LEU A 144 -4.93 -15.16 5.93
CA LEU A 144 -5.73 -16.38 5.91
C LEU A 144 -4.97 -17.45 5.11
N ARG A 145 -5.17 -18.70 5.49
CA ARG A 145 -4.55 -19.80 4.74
C ARG A 145 -5.00 -19.76 3.27
N ARG A 146 -4.05 -19.84 2.35
CA ARG A 146 -4.21 -19.73 0.88
C ARG A 146 -4.67 -18.36 0.35
N GLU A 147 -4.63 -17.31 1.14
CA GLU A 147 -5.02 -15.96 0.73
C GLU A 147 -4.19 -15.45 -0.45
N GLU A 148 -2.86 -15.49 -0.34
CA GLU A 148 -1.96 -15.07 -1.43
C GLU A 148 -2.11 -15.91 -2.69
N GLN A 149 -2.38 -17.20 -2.53
CA GLN A 149 -2.59 -18.10 -3.67
C GLN A 149 -3.74 -17.64 -4.57
N PHE A 150 -4.78 -17.06 -3.99
CA PHE A 150 -5.99 -16.63 -4.70
C PHE A 150 -6.07 -15.14 -4.96
N LEU A 151 -5.06 -14.36 -4.60
CA LEU A 151 -5.05 -12.93 -4.90
C LEU A 151 -5.10 -12.69 -6.42
N GLY A 152 -6.01 -11.82 -6.87
CA GLY A 152 -6.32 -11.62 -8.30
C GLY A 152 -7.05 -12.80 -8.96
N ARG A 153 -7.31 -13.88 -8.21
CA ARG A 153 -8.06 -15.06 -8.66
C ARG A 153 -9.24 -15.37 -7.74
N GLY A 154 -10.03 -14.33 -7.44
CA GLY A 154 -11.19 -14.39 -6.57
C GLY A 154 -10.97 -13.81 -5.19
N VAL A 155 -9.75 -13.44 -4.80
CA VAL A 155 -9.43 -12.62 -3.63
C VAL A 155 -8.97 -11.26 -4.08
N SER A 156 -9.45 -10.19 -3.43
CA SER A 156 -9.07 -8.80 -3.68
C SER A 156 -8.90 -8.01 -2.37
N TYR A 157 -8.07 -6.97 -2.41
CA TYR A 157 -7.92 -5.99 -1.34
C TYR A 157 -8.49 -4.60 -1.71
N CYS A 158 -9.12 -4.48 -2.87
CA CYS A 158 -9.61 -3.22 -3.39
C CYS A 158 -10.97 -3.39 -4.07
N VAL A 159 -12.03 -2.90 -3.44
CA VAL A 159 -13.37 -2.94 -4.02
C VAL A 159 -13.49 -1.98 -5.20
N THR A 160 -12.95 -0.78 -5.08
CA THR A 160 -12.94 0.21 -6.17
C THR A 160 -12.27 -0.33 -7.43
N CYS A 161 -11.20 -1.13 -7.29
CA CYS A 161 -10.45 -1.69 -8.42
C CYS A 161 -11.18 -2.86 -9.10
N ASP A 162 -11.71 -3.78 -8.28
CA ASP A 162 -12.16 -5.09 -8.75
C ASP A 162 -13.68 -5.32 -8.58
N GLY A 163 -14.38 -4.46 -7.83
CA GLY A 163 -15.81 -4.64 -7.52
C GLY A 163 -16.68 -4.82 -8.75
N ALA A 164 -16.42 -4.09 -9.82
CA ALA A 164 -17.16 -4.19 -11.08
C ALA A 164 -17.09 -5.58 -11.73
N LEU A 165 -16.03 -6.38 -11.45
CA LEU A 165 -15.89 -7.75 -11.96
C LEU A 165 -16.84 -8.73 -11.28
N TYR A 166 -17.47 -8.31 -10.17
CA TYR A 166 -18.36 -9.13 -9.35
C TYR A 166 -19.83 -8.67 -9.45
N ARG A 167 -20.19 -7.92 -10.49
CA ARG A 167 -21.58 -7.58 -10.79
C ARG A 167 -22.42 -8.85 -10.90
N ASP A 168 -23.58 -8.85 -10.24
CA ASP A 168 -24.55 -9.96 -10.18
C ASP A 168 -23.98 -11.28 -9.64
N LYS A 169 -22.90 -11.23 -8.83
CA LYS A 169 -22.25 -12.38 -8.18
C LYS A 169 -22.37 -12.32 -6.66
N ASP A 170 -22.14 -13.46 -6.01
CA ASP A 170 -22.12 -13.52 -4.55
C ASP A 170 -20.70 -13.19 -4.06
N VAL A 171 -20.61 -12.25 -3.12
CA VAL A 171 -19.33 -11.81 -2.58
C VAL A 171 -19.31 -11.84 -1.06
N VAL A 172 -18.12 -12.08 -0.52
CA VAL A 172 -17.83 -11.96 0.91
C VAL A 172 -16.85 -10.82 1.12
N VAL A 173 -17.12 -9.97 2.10
CA VAL A 173 -16.20 -8.94 2.57
C VAL A 173 -15.75 -9.29 3.99
N VAL A 174 -14.45 -9.42 4.21
CA VAL A 174 -13.85 -9.64 5.52
C VAL A 174 -13.26 -8.33 6.02
N GLY A 175 -13.95 -7.66 6.94
CA GLY A 175 -13.54 -6.39 7.52
C GLY A 175 -12.79 -6.58 8.83
N TYR A 176 -11.49 -6.27 8.82
CA TYR A 176 -10.66 -6.19 10.03
C TYR A 176 -10.74 -4.80 10.69
N ILE A 177 -11.26 -3.83 9.97
CA ILE A 177 -11.39 -2.42 10.35
C ILE A 177 -12.75 -1.87 9.89
N PRO A 178 -13.27 -0.79 10.52
CA PRO A 178 -14.59 -0.21 10.19
C PRO A 178 -14.75 0.23 8.73
N GLU A 179 -13.69 0.64 8.05
CA GLU A 179 -13.71 1.01 6.63
C GLU A 179 -14.24 -0.12 5.73
N GLY A 180 -14.24 -1.36 6.23
CA GLY A 180 -14.86 -2.51 5.56
C GLY A 180 -16.37 -2.37 5.36
N GLU A 181 -17.07 -1.57 6.17
CA GLU A 181 -18.51 -1.31 6.02
C GLU A 181 -18.79 -0.50 4.75
N GLU A 182 -17.99 0.55 4.49
CA GLU A 182 -18.10 1.36 3.27
C GLU A 182 -17.86 0.50 2.02
N GLU A 183 -16.87 -0.37 2.07
CA GLU A 183 -16.54 -1.28 0.97
C GLU A 183 -17.65 -2.32 0.74
N ALA A 184 -18.23 -2.87 1.80
CA ALA A 184 -19.37 -3.79 1.71
C ALA A 184 -20.61 -3.10 1.13
N ASN A 185 -20.89 -1.86 1.56
CA ASN A 185 -22.00 -1.06 1.06
C ASN A 185 -21.80 -0.71 -0.43
N ALA A 186 -20.59 -0.38 -0.86
CA ALA A 186 -20.29 -0.15 -2.27
C ALA A 186 -20.57 -1.40 -3.13
N LEU A 187 -20.24 -2.58 -2.63
CA LEU A 187 -20.53 -3.86 -3.31
C LEU A 187 -22.04 -4.20 -3.32
N ALA A 188 -22.79 -3.78 -2.31
CA ALA A 188 -24.25 -4.01 -2.26
C ALA A 188 -24.98 -3.41 -3.47
N GLY A 189 -24.47 -2.31 -4.02
CA GLY A 189 -25.00 -1.70 -5.26
C GLY A 189 -24.60 -2.43 -6.55
N LEU A 190 -23.73 -3.42 -6.50
CA LEU A 190 -23.15 -4.08 -7.68
C LEU A 190 -23.41 -5.60 -7.69
N ALA A 191 -23.17 -6.26 -6.55
CA ALA A 191 -23.23 -7.71 -6.41
C ALA A 191 -24.68 -8.22 -6.26
N ARG A 192 -24.89 -9.51 -6.49
CA ARG A 192 -26.16 -10.18 -6.22
C ARG A 192 -26.43 -10.31 -4.73
N SER A 193 -25.41 -10.65 -3.97
CA SER A 193 -25.45 -10.70 -2.51
C SER A 193 -24.11 -10.35 -1.92
N VAL A 194 -24.12 -9.69 -0.77
CA VAL A 194 -22.92 -9.34 0.00
C VAL A 194 -23.05 -9.93 1.40
N THR A 195 -22.08 -10.76 1.78
CA THR A 195 -21.92 -11.23 3.15
C THR A 195 -20.74 -10.50 3.79
N TYR A 196 -20.94 -9.84 4.90
CA TYR A 196 -19.92 -9.08 5.62
C TYR A 196 -19.51 -9.78 6.91
N LEU A 197 -18.22 -10.11 7.03
CA LEU A 197 -17.62 -10.61 8.26
C LEU A 197 -16.90 -9.46 8.97
N ALA A 198 -17.44 -8.96 10.07
CA ALA A 198 -16.80 -7.94 10.88
C ALA A 198 -15.95 -8.57 11.99
N LEU A 199 -14.66 -8.30 12.00
CA LEU A 199 -13.67 -8.77 12.98
C LEU A 199 -13.36 -7.71 14.05
N TYR A 200 -14.23 -6.74 14.21
CA TYR A 200 -14.22 -5.70 15.24
C TYR A 200 -15.62 -5.58 15.89
N PRO A 201 -15.76 -5.04 17.11
CA PRO A 201 -16.99 -5.20 17.90
C PRO A 201 -18.19 -4.42 17.34
N ASN A 202 -18.04 -3.15 16.98
CA ASN A 202 -19.15 -2.26 16.66
C ASN A 202 -19.27 -2.05 15.15
N VAL A 203 -20.34 -2.54 14.55
CA VAL A 203 -20.75 -2.28 13.17
C VAL A 203 -21.85 -1.25 13.22
N GLU A 204 -21.63 -0.09 12.60
CA GLU A 204 -22.51 1.09 12.78
C GLU A 204 -23.24 1.52 11.51
N ALA A 205 -22.61 1.31 10.33
CA ALA A 205 -23.07 1.92 9.07
C ALA A 205 -23.27 0.91 7.93
N LEU A 206 -23.68 -0.32 8.25
CA LEU A 206 -23.88 -1.38 7.25
C LEU A 206 -25.25 -1.22 6.57
N ASP A 207 -25.25 -1.30 5.22
CA ASP A 207 -26.49 -1.30 4.42
C ASP A 207 -27.39 -2.49 4.81
N PRO A 208 -28.72 -2.30 4.94
CA PRO A 208 -29.65 -3.36 5.31
C PRO A 208 -29.69 -4.56 4.35
N SER A 209 -29.25 -4.41 3.11
CA SER A 209 -29.15 -5.51 2.13
C SER A 209 -27.93 -6.40 2.34
N VAL A 210 -26.95 -5.96 3.13
CA VAL A 210 -25.74 -6.71 3.44
C VAL A 210 -25.98 -7.66 4.60
N THR A 211 -25.65 -8.93 4.42
CA THR A 211 -25.78 -9.95 5.47
C THR A 211 -24.56 -9.90 6.41
N LEU A 212 -24.78 -9.45 7.66
CA LEU A 212 -23.71 -9.46 8.67
C LEU A 212 -23.55 -10.86 9.28
N VAL A 213 -22.32 -11.35 9.30
CA VAL A 213 -21.92 -12.60 9.93
C VAL A 213 -20.82 -12.35 10.96
N ARG A 214 -20.94 -12.99 12.13
CA ARG A 214 -19.94 -12.98 13.21
C ARG A 214 -19.28 -14.35 13.27
N ALA A 215 -18.17 -14.51 12.54
CA ALA A 215 -17.40 -15.73 12.49
C ALA A 215 -15.92 -15.40 12.29
N THR A 216 -15.03 -16.30 12.65
CA THR A 216 -13.58 -16.15 12.46
C THR A 216 -13.16 -16.77 11.13
N PRO A 217 -12.64 -15.99 10.18
CA PRO A 217 -12.15 -16.52 8.92
C PRO A 217 -10.86 -17.32 9.14
N LEU A 218 -10.76 -18.48 8.51
CA LEU A 218 -9.64 -19.42 8.69
C LEU A 218 -8.82 -19.64 7.41
N ALA A 219 -9.51 -19.81 6.28
CA ALA A 219 -8.88 -20.15 5.01
C ALA A 219 -9.73 -19.74 3.82
N ILE A 220 -9.08 -19.54 2.68
CA ILE A 220 -9.73 -19.42 1.38
C ILE A 220 -9.75 -20.82 0.73
N GLU A 221 -10.89 -21.23 0.20
CA GLU A 221 -11.07 -22.49 -0.48
C GLU A 221 -11.39 -22.29 -1.96
N GLY A 222 -10.91 -23.21 -2.80
CA GLY A 222 -11.08 -23.17 -4.25
C GLY A 222 -10.00 -23.98 -4.96
N ASP A 223 -10.12 -24.07 -6.29
CA ASP A 223 -9.17 -24.80 -7.16
C ASP A 223 -8.29 -23.81 -7.95
N SER A 224 -8.71 -23.41 -9.14
CA SER A 224 -8.02 -22.42 -9.97
C SER A 224 -8.29 -20.97 -9.51
N ARG A 225 -9.42 -20.74 -8.81
CA ARG A 225 -9.83 -19.48 -8.20
C ARG A 225 -10.51 -19.71 -6.85
N ALA A 226 -10.60 -18.67 -6.04
CA ALA A 226 -11.38 -18.71 -4.80
C ALA A 226 -12.87 -19.00 -5.10
N ARG A 227 -13.48 -19.82 -4.25
CA ARG A 227 -14.88 -20.23 -4.34
C ARG A 227 -15.60 -20.15 -2.99
N ALA A 228 -14.86 -20.12 -1.89
CA ALA A 228 -15.45 -20.07 -0.56
C ALA A 228 -14.48 -19.52 0.48
N LEU A 229 -15.05 -18.94 1.53
CA LEU A 229 -14.36 -18.58 2.77
C LEU A 229 -14.70 -19.63 3.84
N LYS A 230 -13.69 -20.33 4.36
CA LYS A 230 -13.83 -21.20 5.51
C LYS A 230 -13.74 -20.39 6.79
N THR A 231 -14.69 -20.58 7.71
CA THR A 231 -14.74 -19.97 9.04
C THR A 231 -14.81 -21.03 10.12
N ASP A 232 -14.76 -20.64 11.37
CA ASP A 232 -15.02 -21.50 12.55
C ASP A 232 -16.48 -21.96 12.65
N GLU A 233 -17.43 -21.21 12.04
CA GLU A 233 -18.86 -21.53 12.04
C GLU A 233 -19.31 -22.30 10.76
N GLY A 234 -18.39 -22.53 9.79
CA GLY A 234 -18.70 -23.21 8.55
C GLY A 234 -18.04 -22.59 7.33
N THR A 235 -18.56 -22.94 6.14
CA THR A 235 -18.04 -22.46 4.87
C THR A 235 -19.06 -21.55 4.18
N ILE A 236 -18.62 -20.37 3.75
CA ILE A 236 -19.44 -19.38 3.03
C ILE A 236 -18.98 -19.41 1.55
N ASN A 237 -19.87 -19.85 0.66
CA ASN A 237 -19.59 -19.84 -0.77
C ASN A 237 -19.62 -18.42 -1.33
N ALA A 238 -18.68 -18.10 -2.21
CA ALA A 238 -18.59 -16.79 -2.85
C ALA A 238 -17.83 -16.85 -4.18
N ASP A 239 -18.23 -16.02 -5.13
CA ASP A 239 -17.51 -15.81 -6.38
C ASP A 239 -16.29 -14.90 -6.19
N GLY A 240 -16.36 -14.00 -5.17
CA GLY A 240 -15.29 -13.09 -4.79
C GLY A 240 -15.20 -12.89 -3.28
N ILE A 241 -13.98 -12.71 -2.79
CA ILE A 241 -13.68 -12.48 -1.37
C ILE A 241 -12.83 -11.23 -1.29
N PHE A 242 -13.40 -10.18 -0.69
CA PHE A 242 -12.71 -8.91 -0.46
C PHE A 242 -12.21 -8.86 0.97
N ILE A 243 -10.95 -8.48 1.17
CA ILE A 243 -10.34 -8.45 2.51
C ILE A 243 -9.87 -7.03 2.80
N VAL A 244 -10.55 -6.38 3.75
CA VAL A 244 -10.31 -4.98 4.12
C VAL A 244 -9.54 -4.93 5.43
N ARG A 245 -8.28 -4.44 5.36
CA ARG A 245 -7.33 -4.32 6.47
C ARG A 245 -6.66 -2.97 6.47
N SER A 246 -6.13 -2.58 7.62
CA SER A 246 -5.31 -1.36 7.75
C SER A 246 -4.01 -1.40 6.94
N ALA A 247 -3.54 -2.59 6.57
CA ALA A 247 -2.30 -2.76 5.81
C ALA A 247 -2.40 -3.94 4.84
N ILE A 248 -1.79 -3.78 3.67
CA ILE A 248 -1.65 -4.82 2.66
C ILE A 248 -0.35 -5.59 2.95
N PRO A 249 -0.33 -6.92 2.78
CA PRO A 249 0.90 -7.69 2.90
C PRO A 249 1.97 -7.20 1.92
N VAL A 250 3.21 -7.10 2.40
CA VAL A 250 4.33 -6.58 1.60
C VAL A 250 4.56 -7.40 0.33
N SER A 251 4.42 -8.72 0.44
CA SER A 251 4.55 -9.67 -0.68
C SER A 251 3.57 -9.41 -1.83
N THR A 252 2.47 -8.71 -1.54
CA THR A 252 1.44 -8.38 -2.55
C THR A 252 1.61 -6.97 -3.12
N LEU A 253 2.36 -6.11 -2.43
CA LEU A 253 2.60 -4.75 -2.87
C LEU A 253 3.56 -4.70 -4.07
N ILE A 254 4.60 -5.53 -4.06
CA ILE A 254 5.58 -5.61 -5.14
C ILE A 254 6.09 -7.05 -5.30
N ASP A 255 6.09 -7.57 -6.53
CA ASP A 255 6.50 -8.94 -6.82
C ASP A 255 8.01 -9.14 -6.65
N ASN A 256 8.40 -10.34 -6.23
CA ASN A 256 9.78 -10.79 -6.10
C ASN A 256 10.64 -9.96 -5.12
N LEU A 257 10.02 -9.22 -4.21
CA LEU A 257 10.75 -8.54 -3.15
C LEU A 257 11.30 -9.57 -2.16
N GLU A 258 12.63 -9.55 -1.93
CA GLU A 258 13.26 -10.45 -0.96
C GLU A 258 12.94 -10.04 0.47
N MET A 259 12.52 -11.03 1.26
CA MET A 259 12.20 -10.88 2.66
C MET A 259 13.19 -11.66 3.52
N GLU A 260 13.48 -11.14 4.71
CA GLU A 260 14.18 -11.83 5.79
C GLU A 260 13.19 -12.01 6.96
N GLY A 261 12.55 -13.19 7.01
CA GLY A 261 11.38 -13.42 7.87
C GLY A 261 10.20 -12.54 7.44
N GLU A 262 9.72 -11.70 8.34
CA GLU A 262 8.60 -10.77 8.09
C GLU A 262 9.06 -9.38 7.60
N TYR A 263 10.36 -9.17 7.39
CA TYR A 263 10.95 -7.87 7.09
C TYR A 263 11.54 -7.81 5.70
N ILE A 264 11.57 -6.62 5.12
CA ILE A 264 12.20 -6.40 3.82
C ILE A 264 13.70 -6.50 3.98
N LYS A 265 14.34 -7.40 3.22
CA LYS A 265 15.80 -7.52 3.19
C LYS A 265 16.42 -6.33 2.48
N ILE A 266 17.38 -5.69 3.12
CA ILE A 266 18.09 -4.52 2.60
C ILE A 266 19.60 -4.64 2.78
N ASP A 267 20.36 -3.87 1.98
CA ASP A 267 21.77 -3.64 2.20
C ASP A 267 22.04 -2.40 3.09
N CYS A 268 23.30 -2.06 3.31
CA CYS A 268 23.69 -0.88 4.10
C CYS A 268 23.30 0.46 3.43
N ASN A 269 22.96 0.48 2.15
CA ASN A 269 22.43 1.62 1.41
C ASN A 269 20.92 1.67 1.39
N MET A 270 20.23 0.85 2.15
CA MET A 270 18.79 0.67 2.15
C MET A 270 18.22 0.15 0.84
N SER A 271 19.06 -0.43 -0.04
CA SER A 271 18.64 -1.01 -1.32
C SER A 271 18.03 -2.39 -1.08
N THR A 272 16.94 -2.68 -1.77
CA THR A 272 16.37 -4.03 -1.86
C THR A 272 17.04 -4.81 -3.00
N ASN A 273 16.59 -6.04 -3.24
CA ASN A 273 16.98 -6.83 -4.41
C ASN A 273 16.43 -6.28 -5.74
N ILE A 274 15.45 -5.36 -5.69
CA ILE A 274 14.83 -4.75 -6.87
C ILE A 274 15.53 -3.41 -7.17
N PRO A 275 16.22 -3.25 -8.31
CA PRO A 275 16.89 -2.00 -8.66
C PRO A 275 15.90 -0.81 -8.68
N GLY A 276 16.24 0.28 -7.97
CA GLY A 276 15.39 1.47 -7.85
C GLY A 276 14.37 1.39 -6.71
N VAL A 277 14.27 0.25 -6.00
CA VAL A 277 13.43 0.09 -4.81
C VAL A 277 14.30 0.07 -3.56
N PHE A 278 13.96 0.93 -2.59
CA PHE A 278 14.61 1.07 -1.30
C PHE A 278 13.60 0.81 -0.19
N ALA A 279 14.08 0.43 1.01
CA ALA A 279 13.20 0.29 2.17
C ALA A 279 13.84 0.89 3.42
N ALA A 280 13.01 1.47 4.30
CA ALA A 280 13.50 2.17 5.48
C ALA A 280 12.49 2.13 6.64
N GLY A 281 12.97 2.12 7.86
CA GLY A 281 12.17 2.11 9.07
C GLY A 281 11.81 0.69 9.52
N ASP A 282 10.69 0.57 10.22
CA ASP A 282 10.32 -0.68 10.90
C ASP A 282 10.03 -1.84 9.93
N CYS A 283 9.71 -1.57 8.68
CA CYS A 283 9.53 -2.61 7.65
C CYS A 283 10.82 -3.39 7.32
N THR A 284 11.98 -2.89 7.75
CA THR A 284 13.30 -3.53 7.58
C THR A 284 13.78 -4.27 8.83
N GLY A 285 12.90 -4.48 9.82
CA GLY A 285 13.21 -5.21 11.05
C GLY A 285 13.61 -4.32 12.24
N PRO A 286 13.89 -4.97 13.40
CA PRO A 286 14.29 -4.28 14.61
C PRO A 286 15.67 -3.58 14.49
N PRO A 287 15.99 -2.65 15.42
CA PRO A 287 15.14 -2.17 16.51
C PRO A 287 14.05 -1.19 16.01
N PHE A 288 12.85 -1.29 16.59
CA PHE A 288 11.71 -0.40 16.25
C PHE A 288 11.84 0.93 16.98
N GLN A 289 12.70 1.78 16.47
CA GLN A 289 13.06 3.07 17.07
C GLN A 289 12.87 4.22 16.10
N ILE A 290 12.34 5.33 16.59
CA ILE A 290 12.14 6.55 15.78
C ILE A 290 13.46 7.01 15.17
N ALA A 291 14.54 7.04 15.95
CA ALA A 291 15.87 7.46 15.50
C ALA A 291 16.41 6.57 14.38
N LYS A 292 16.25 5.22 14.48
CA LYS A 292 16.64 4.27 13.43
C LYS A 292 15.83 4.54 12.15
N ALA A 293 14.52 4.71 12.26
CA ALA A 293 13.64 4.97 11.13
C ALA A 293 14.04 6.27 10.41
N VAL A 294 14.29 7.36 11.15
CA VAL A 294 14.76 8.65 10.61
C VAL A 294 16.11 8.47 9.89
N GLY A 295 17.08 7.80 10.50
CA GLY A 295 18.40 7.55 9.90
C GLY A 295 18.33 6.73 8.62
N GLN A 296 17.54 5.65 8.61
CA GLN A 296 17.35 4.84 7.42
C GLN A 296 16.62 5.60 6.30
N GLY A 297 15.60 6.41 6.62
CA GLY A 297 14.91 7.25 5.65
C GLY A 297 15.86 8.23 4.95
N GLN A 298 16.80 8.83 5.68
CA GLN A 298 17.86 9.66 5.11
C GLN A 298 18.72 8.85 4.14
N VAL A 299 19.23 7.69 4.54
CA VAL A 299 20.11 6.86 3.69
C VAL A 299 19.37 6.42 2.43
N ALA A 300 18.11 5.99 2.55
CA ALA A 300 17.27 5.61 1.41
C ALA A 300 17.11 6.76 0.40
N ALA A 301 16.83 7.97 0.87
CA ALA A 301 16.71 9.15 0.01
C ALA A 301 18.01 9.48 -0.73
N LEU A 302 19.16 9.39 -0.05
CA LEU A 302 20.47 9.62 -0.69
C LEU A 302 20.79 8.54 -1.74
N SER A 303 20.38 7.31 -1.48
CA SER A 303 20.55 6.20 -2.44
C SER A 303 19.62 6.34 -3.64
N ALA A 304 18.37 6.71 -3.41
CA ALA A 304 17.42 7.04 -4.48
C ALA A 304 17.93 8.19 -5.36
N ALA A 305 18.48 9.26 -4.76
CA ALA A 305 19.04 10.37 -5.50
C ALA A 305 20.19 9.94 -6.42
N ARG A 306 21.10 9.09 -5.94
CA ARG A 306 22.19 8.53 -6.77
C ARG A 306 21.66 7.70 -7.94
N TYR A 307 20.63 6.87 -7.68
CA TYR A 307 20.00 6.05 -8.69
C TYR A 307 19.31 6.91 -9.77
N VAL A 308 18.51 7.89 -9.36
CA VAL A 308 17.83 8.84 -10.27
C VAL A 308 18.83 9.57 -11.14
N HIS A 309 19.93 10.06 -10.57
CA HIS A 309 20.99 10.73 -11.34
C HIS A 309 21.56 9.80 -12.41
N LYS A 310 21.85 8.55 -12.07
CA LYS A 310 22.36 7.55 -13.03
C LYS A 310 21.38 7.32 -14.17
N ILE A 311 20.09 7.12 -13.89
CA ILE A 311 19.05 6.90 -14.91
C ILE A 311 18.92 8.11 -15.84
N LYS A 312 18.83 9.33 -15.28
CA LYS A 312 18.71 10.56 -16.07
C LYS A 312 19.92 10.80 -16.97
N THR A 313 21.13 10.48 -16.49
CA THR A 313 22.36 10.63 -17.30
C THR A 313 22.39 9.62 -18.45
N GLN A 314 21.95 8.39 -18.22
CA GLN A 314 21.88 7.36 -19.27
C GLN A 314 20.86 7.73 -20.36
N GLN A 315 19.72 8.31 -19.99
CA GLN A 315 18.70 8.78 -20.94
C GLN A 315 19.16 9.97 -21.80
N LEU A 316 20.07 10.82 -21.30
CA LEU A 316 20.64 11.94 -22.04
C LEU A 316 21.75 11.52 -23.02
N SER A 317 22.27 10.29 -22.87
CA SER A 317 23.36 9.76 -23.70
C SER A 317 22.88 8.87 -24.84
N GLN A 318 21.57 8.64 -24.95
CA GLN A 318 20.87 7.95 -26.03
C GLN A 318 20.17 8.94 -26.95
#